data_e3ab6755cfa7732f939d31cc8c181047
#
_entry.id   e3ab6755cfa7732f939d31cc8c181047
#
_cell.length_a   1.000
_cell.length_b   1.000
_cell.length_c   1.000
_cell.angle_alpha   90.00
_cell.angle_beta   90.00
_cell.angle_gamma   90.00
#
_symmetry.space_group_name_H-M   'P 1'
#
loop_
_entity.id
_entity.type
_entity.pdbx_description
1 polymer ?
#
loop_
_entity_poly.entity_id
_entity_poly.type
_entity_poly.pdbx_seq_one_letter_code
_entity_poly.pdbx_strand_id
1 'polypeptide(L)'
;MTMETFEFVAAKEDKGERLDRFLQKNLPGVSRSHVKTIIEEGGATVNGKVEKAGASLKENDKIVFNLPSPKNLSLEPENIPLDIVYEDDDIAVINKPQGMVVHPACGSENGTLVNALLYNLSSLSTINGVVRPGIVHRLDKDTSGLLVVAKNDEAHKNLQSQIQKKDAKRYYVALLDGNVKEDA
;
A
#
# COMPACT_ATOMS: atom_id res chain seq x y z
N MET A 1 -1.83 19.18 -9.64
CA MET A 1 -2.18 17.74 -9.73
C MET A 1 -2.83 17.53 -11.07
N THR A 2 -2.24 16.72 -11.93
CA THR A 2 -2.87 16.33 -13.20
C THR A 2 -3.96 15.29 -12.86
N MET A 3 -5.16 15.49 -13.39
CA MET A 3 -6.27 14.54 -13.30
C MET A 3 -6.55 14.00 -14.69
N GLU A 4 -6.78 12.72 -14.80
CA GLU A 4 -7.26 12.11 -16.02
C GLU A 4 -8.77 11.93 -15.89
N THR A 5 -9.55 12.52 -16.81
CA THR A 5 -11.01 12.47 -16.78
C THR A 5 -11.51 11.42 -17.76
N PHE A 6 -12.32 10.52 -17.27
CA PHE A 6 -13.00 9.49 -18.06
C PHE A 6 -14.50 9.79 -18.09
N GLU A 7 -15.10 9.66 -19.27
CA GLU A 7 -16.53 9.84 -19.48
C GLU A 7 -17.13 8.56 -20.04
N PHE A 8 -18.23 8.11 -19.45
CA PHE A 8 -18.94 6.91 -19.87
C PHE A 8 -20.44 7.19 -19.97
N VAL A 9 -21.12 6.39 -20.77
CA VAL A 9 -22.58 6.32 -20.82
C VAL A 9 -22.99 4.90 -20.53
N ALA A 10 -23.83 4.70 -19.52
CA ALA A 10 -24.31 3.38 -19.14
C ALA A 10 -25.25 2.81 -20.22
N ALA A 11 -24.92 1.62 -20.71
CA ALA A 11 -25.72 0.91 -21.70
C ALA A 11 -26.92 0.20 -21.03
N LYS A 12 -27.76 -0.40 -21.83
CA LYS A 12 -28.95 -1.15 -21.35
C LYS A 12 -28.55 -2.33 -20.45
N GLU A 13 -27.44 -2.98 -20.77
CA GLU A 13 -26.87 -4.09 -20.01
C GLU A 13 -26.29 -3.67 -18.65
N ASP A 14 -25.93 -2.40 -18.49
CA ASP A 14 -25.37 -1.87 -17.24
C ASP A 14 -26.46 -1.42 -16.25
N LYS A 15 -27.72 -1.51 -16.65
CA LYS A 15 -28.86 -1.14 -15.80
C LYS A 15 -28.92 -1.98 -14.54
N GLY A 16 -28.88 -1.31 -13.38
CA GLY A 16 -28.86 -1.96 -12.08
C GLY A 16 -27.47 -2.30 -11.58
N GLU A 17 -26.40 -2.16 -12.40
CA GLU A 17 -25.04 -2.34 -11.98
C GLU A 17 -24.64 -1.22 -11.00
N ARG A 18 -23.77 -1.55 -10.05
CA ARG A 18 -23.23 -0.58 -9.08
C ARG A 18 -22.16 0.26 -9.74
N LEU A 19 -22.14 1.56 -9.42
CA LEU A 19 -21.16 2.51 -9.95
C LEU A 19 -19.69 2.05 -9.75
N ASP A 20 -19.36 1.53 -8.56
CA ASP A 20 -18.00 1.05 -8.26
C ASP A 20 -17.58 -0.16 -9.11
N ARG A 21 -18.52 -1.03 -9.47
CA ARG A 21 -18.27 -2.18 -10.33
C ARG A 21 -18.15 -1.77 -11.80
N PHE A 22 -19.09 -0.94 -12.25
CA PHE A 22 -19.08 -0.41 -13.61
C PHE A 22 -17.77 0.28 -13.94
N LEU A 23 -17.31 1.19 -13.05
CA LEU A 23 -16.05 1.90 -13.23
C LEU A 23 -14.85 0.95 -13.21
N GLN A 24 -14.79 0.00 -12.27
CA GLN A 24 -13.69 -0.97 -12.22
C GLN A 24 -13.60 -1.85 -13.48
N LYS A 25 -14.72 -2.23 -14.06
CA LYS A 25 -14.80 -3.00 -15.32
C LYS A 25 -14.27 -2.19 -16.51
N ASN A 26 -14.53 -0.89 -16.54
CA ASN A 26 -14.18 -0.01 -17.67
C ASN A 26 -12.81 0.70 -17.49
N LEU A 27 -12.15 0.54 -16.34
CA LEU A 27 -10.84 1.13 -16.03
C LEU A 27 -9.80 0.03 -15.77
N PRO A 28 -9.20 -0.56 -16.81
CA PRO A 28 -8.19 -1.60 -16.64
C PRO A 28 -6.99 -1.09 -15.84
N GLY A 29 -6.55 -1.87 -14.86
CA GLY A 29 -5.41 -1.50 -13.98
C GLY A 29 -5.80 -0.73 -12.72
N VAL A 30 -7.05 -0.29 -12.56
CA VAL A 30 -7.54 0.37 -11.34
C VAL A 30 -8.28 -0.63 -10.45
N SER A 31 -7.82 -0.81 -9.20
CA SER A 31 -8.49 -1.71 -8.27
C SER A 31 -9.85 -1.15 -7.81
N ARG A 32 -10.80 -2.05 -7.50
CA ARG A 32 -12.14 -1.65 -7.02
C ARG A 32 -12.08 -0.83 -5.73
N SER A 33 -11.16 -1.13 -4.82
CA SER A 33 -10.96 -0.35 -3.60
C SER A 33 -10.51 1.07 -3.90
N HIS A 34 -9.62 1.25 -4.86
CA HIS A 34 -9.16 2.58 -5.29
C HIS A 34 -10.31 3.37 -5.95
N VAL A 35 -11.07 2.75 -6.86
CA VAL A 35 -12.27 3.37 -7.45
C VAL A 35 -13.24 3.82 -6.36
N LYS A 36 -13.50 2.98 -5.35
CA LYS A 36 -14.39 3.31 -4.24
C LYS A 36 -13.90 4.52 -3.45
N THR A 37 -12.62 4.58 -3.11
CA THR A 37 -12.02 5.74 -2.41
C THR A 37 -12.22 7.03 -3.20
N ILE A 38 -11.92 7.02 -4.51
CA ILE A 38 -12.09 8.19 -5.38
C ILE A 38 -13.55 8.65 -5.42
N ILE A 39 -14.51 7.71 -5.52
CA ILE A 39 -15.94 8.05 -5.49
C ILE A 39 -16.32 8.71 -4.16
N GLU A 40 -15.84 8.17 -3.03
CA GLU A 40 -16.11 8.69 -1.68
C GLU A 40 -15.51 10.09 -1.47
N GLU A 41 -14.42 10.41 -2.16
CA GLU A 41 -13.78 11.73 -2.20
C GLU A 41 -14.46 12.71 -3.20
N GLY A 42 -15.54 12.27 -3.84
CA GLY A 42 -16.29 13.11 -4.79
C GLY A 42 -15.73 13.12 -6.21
N GLY A 43 -14.78 12.22 -6.54
CA GLY A 43 -14.16 12.13 -7.86
C GLY A 43 -15.05 11.49 -8.95
N ALA A 44 -16.29 11.13 -8.65
CA ALA A 44 -17.23 10.61 -9.62
C ALA A 44 -18.58 11.30 -9.57
N THR A 45 -19.18 11.53 -10.75
CA THR A 45 -20.53 12.04 -10.86
C THR A 45 -21.37 11.18 -11.80
N VAL A 46 -22.67 11.10 -11.52
CA VAL A 46 -23.68 10.51 -12.43
C VAL A 46 -24.68 11.60 -12.77
N ASN A 47 -24.84 11.90 -14.06
CA ASN A 47 -25.65 13.03 -14.55
C ASN A 47 -25.32 14.36 -13.85
N GLY A 48 -24.03 14.60 -13.58
CA GLY A 48 -23.54 15.82 -12.94
C GLY A 48 -23.70 15.87 -11.42
N LYS A 49 -24.22 14.80 -10.78
CA LYS A 49 -24.36 14.73 -9.31
C LYS A 49 -23.36 13.74 -8.72
N VAL A 50 -22.74 14.11 -7.62
CA VAL A 50 -21.88 13.19 -6.84
C VAL A 50 -22.75 12.07 -6.25
N GLU A 51 -22.35 10.82 -6.50
CA GLU A 51 -23.07 9.63 -6.08
C GLU A 51 -22.20 8.74 -5.20
N LYS A 52 -22.84 7.83 -4.45
CA LYS A 52 -22.13 6.85 -3.62
C LYS A 52 -21.61 5.68 -4.48
N ALA A 53 -20.53 5.03 -4.05
CA ALA A 53 -19.95 3.87 -4.73
C ALA A 53 -20.94 2.74 -5.03
N GLY A 54 -21.96 2.59 -4.18
CA GLY A 54 -23.04 1.61 -4.35
C GLY A 54 -24.23 2.06 -5.18
N ALA A 55 -24.21 3.27 -5.75
CA ALA A 55 -25.32 3.77 -6.56
C ALA A 55 -25.60 2.84 -7.74
N SER A 56 -26.88 2.58 -8.00
CA SER A 56 -27.34 1.71 -9.10
C SER A 56 -27.55 2.53 -10.36
N LEU A 57 -26.89 2.17 -11.44
CA LEU A 57 -26.94 2.88 -12.72
C LEU A 57 -28.26 2.60 -13.48
N LYS A 58 -28.67 3.58 -14.24
CA LYS A 58 -29.78 3.48 -15.19
C LYS A 58 -29.25 3.58 -16.62
N GLU A 59 -29.97 3.03 -17.56
CA GLU A 59 -29.66 3.18 -18.97
C GLU A 59 -29.58 4.68 -19.35
N ASN A 60 -28.55 5.04 -20.12
CA ASN A 60 -28.19 6.40 -20.54
C ASN A 60 -27.68 7.32 -19.41
N ASP A 61 -27.37 6.81 -18.22
CA ASP A 61 -26.68 7.60 -17.22
C ASP A 61 -25.30 8.04 -17.74
N LYS A 62 -25.00 9.33 -17.61
CA LYS A 62 -23.69 9.90 -17.95
C LYS A 62 -22.82 9.90 -16.71
N ILE A 63 -21.72 9.16 -16.76
CA ILE A 63 -20.76 9.00 -15.68
C ILE A 63 -19.50 9.76 -16.02
N VAL A 64 -19.04 10.65 -15.13
CA VAL A 64 -17.73 11.30 -15.21
C VAL A 64 -16.91 10.83 -14.03
N PHE A 65 -15.69 10.35 -14.28
CA PHE A 65 -14.77 9.87 -13.26
C PHE A 65 -13.41 10.54 -13.43
N ASN A 66 -12.96 11.21 -12.38
CA ASN A 66 -11.69 11.93 -12.33
C ASN A 66 -10.66 11.06 -11.59
N LEU A 67 -9.78 10.39 -12.34
CA LEU A 67 -8.70 9.60 -11.79
C LEU A 67 -7.51 10.53 -11.47
N PRO A 68 -7.14 10.69 -10.20
CA PRO A 68 -5.92 11.40 -9.85
C PRO A 68 -4.72 10.68 -10.47
N SER A 69 -3.84 11.43 -11.14
CA SER A 69 -2.57 10.85 -11.57
C SER A 69 -1.86 10.24 -10.36
N PRO A 70 -1.22 9.07 -10.53
CA PRO A 70 -0.41 8.50 -9.46
C PRO A 70 0.53 9.59 -8.94
N LYS A 71 0.43 9.93 -7.65
CA LYS A 71 1.48 10.72 -7.03
C LYS A 71 2.76 9.90 -7.20
N ASN A 72 3.72 10.42 -7.94
CA ASN A 72 5.08 9.91 -7.87
C ASN A 72 5.50 10.10 -6.41
N LEU A 73 5.40 9.05 -5.62
CA LEU A 73 6.01 8.99 -4.30
C LEU A 73 7.51 9.00 -4.57
N SER A 74 8.10 10.18 -4.65
CA SER A 74 9.55 10.32 -4.59
C SER A 74 9.92 9.95 -3.16
N LEU A 75 10.58 8.81 -3.02
CA LEU A 75 11.13 8.38 -1.74
C LEU A 75 12.40 9.19 -1.48
N GLU A 76 12.25 10.25 -0.72
CA GLU A 76 13.39 11.05 -0.31
C GLU A 76 14.06 10.40 0.92
N PRO A 77 15.39 10.27 0.94
CA PRO A 77 16.12 9.86 2.14
C PRO A 77 15.88 10.86 3.27
N GLU A 78 15.56 10.36 4.46
CA GLU A 78 15.35 11.20 5.63
C GLU A 78 16.31 10.80 6.76
N ASN A 79 16.95 11.78 7.40
CA ASN A 79 17.84 11.56 8.54
C ASN A 79 17.04 11.21 9.80
N ILE A 80 16.47 10.00 9.80
CA ILE A 80 15.75 9.42 10.93
C ILE A 80 16.67 8.37 11.55
N PRO A 81 17.00 8.46 12.84
CA PRO A 81 17.79 7.46 13.52
C PRO A 81 17.16 6.08 13.46
N LEU A 82 17.94 5.05 13.14
CA LEU A 82 17.54 3.65 13.13
C LEU A 82 18.34 2.86 14.15
N ASP A 83 17.67 1.99 14.88
CA ASP A 83 18.30 0.96 15.71
C ASP A 83 18.61 -0.24 14.81
N ILE A 84 19.83 -0.27 14.26
CA ILE A 84 20.35 -1.34 13.41
C ILE A 84 20.97 -2.40 14.31
N VAL A 85 20.27 -3.51 14.49
CA VAL A 85 20.69 -4.61 15.38
C VAL A 85 21.77 -5.50 14.74
N TYR A 86 21.72 -5.63 13.42
CA TYR A 86 22.67 -6.40 12.63
C TYR A 86 22.75 -5.81 11.21
N GLU A 87 23.95 -5.82 10.64
CA GLU A 87 24.19 -5.44 9.25
C GLU A 87 25.40 -6.20 8.70
N ASP A 88 25.26 -6.71 7.47
CA ASP A 88 26.33 -7.23 6.63
C ASP A 88 26.19 -6.72 5.18
N ASP A 89 26.83 -7.37 4.22
CA ASP A 89 26.76 -6.98 2.81
C ASP A 89 25.42 -7.33 2.15
N ASP A 90 24.67 -8.27 2.72
CA ASP A 90 23.46 -8.84 2.13
C ASP A 90 22.17 -8.33 2.79
N ILE A 91 22.18 -8.20 4.12
CA ILE A 91 20.99 -7.85 4.89
C ILE A 91 21.28 -6.81 5.97
N ALA A 92 20.22 -6.16 6.43
CA ALA A 92 20.22 -5.46 7.71
C ALA A 92 18.98 -5.86 8.52
N VAL A 93 19.13 -5.91 9.84
CA VAL A 93 18.03 -6.17 10.79
C VAL A 93 17.80 -4.90 11.60
N ILE A 94 16.59 -4.38 11.50
CA ILE A 94 16.21 -3.12 12.13
C ILE A 94 15.24 -3.40 13.28
N ASN A 95 15.47 -2.85 14.44
CA ASN A 95 14.48 -2.81 15.50
C ASN A 95 13.54 -1.61 15.26
N LYS A 96 12.43 -1.87 14.55
CA LYS A 96 11.46 -0.82 14.21
C LYS A 96 10.76 -0.30 15.46
N PRO A 97 10.76 1.01 15.71
CA PRO A 97 9.99 1.58 16.82
C PRO A 97 8.49 1.49 16.56
N GLN A 98 7.70 1.50 17.64
CA GLN A 98 6.25 1.70 17.58
C GLN A 98 5.92 3.07 16.96
N GLY A 99 4.82 3.19 16.25
CA GLY A 99 4.38 4.41 15.60
C GLY A 99 4.99 4.68 14.22
N MET A 100 6.07 3.96 13.83
CA MET A 100 6.70 4.11 12.53
C MET A 100 6.02 3.23 11.47
N VAL A 101 5.61 3.86 10.36
CA VAL A 101 5.09 3.15 9.17
C VAL A 101 6.27 2.59 8.36
N VAL A 102 6.14 1.39 7.80
CA VAL A 102 7.25 0.76 7.04
C VAL A 102 7.49 1.46 5.71
N HIS A 103 6.45 1.77 4.94
CA HIS A 103 6.60 2.41 3.63
C HIS A 103 5.50 3.45 3.41
N PRO A 104 5.76 4.46 2.58
CA PRO A 104 4.79 5.53 2.32
C PRO A 104 3.44 5.00 1.85
N ALA A 105 2.39 5.58 2.41
CA ALA A 105 1.01 5.31 2.07
C ALA A 105 0.21 6.61 2.16
N CYS A 106 -1.04 6.60 1.70
CA CYS A 106 -1.95 7.73 1.87
C CYS A 106 -2.04 8.11 3.37
N GLY A 107 -1.74 9.37 3.71
CA GLY A 107 -1.69 9.86 5.09
C GLY A 107 -0.38 9.63 5.85
N SER A 108 0.64 9.02 5.23
CA SER A 108 1.98 8.82 5.78
C SER A 108 2.99 8.83 4.62
N GLU A 109 3.14 9.95 3.96
CA GLU A 109 3.97 10.08 2.76
C GLU A 109 5.47 10.16 3.10
N ASN A 110 5.81 10.64 4.29
CA ASN A 110 7.17 10.86 4.82
C ASN A 110 7.30 10.25 6.21
N GLY A 111 8.51 10.25 6.74
CA GLY A 111 8.79 9.75 8.10
C GLY A 111 8.69 8.23 8.21
N THR A 112 8.83 7.50 7.13
CA THR A 112 8.68 6.04 7.12
C THR A 112 10.02 5.33 7.31
N LEU A 113 9.95 4.04 7.64
CA LEU A 113 11.16 3.21 7.72
C LEU A 113 11.95 3.25 6.41
N VAL A 114 11.28 3.22 5.25
CA VAL A 114 11.97 3.28 3.95
C VAL A 114 12.71 4.60 3.76
N ASN A 115 12.15 5.76 4.14
CA ASN A 115 12.87 7.03 4.10
C ASN A 115 14.13 6.99 4.96
N ALA A 116 14.03 6.41 6.18
CA ALA A 116 15.15 6.24 7.07
C ALA A 116 16.22 5.26 6.52
N LEU A 117 15.78 4.13 5.92
CA LEU A 117 16.69 3.14 5.32
C LEU A 117 17.49 3.74 4.16
N LEU A 118 16.86 4.53 3.30
CA LEU A 118 17.53 5.21 2.20
C LEU A 118 18.60 6.20 2.65
N TYR A 119 18.47 6.76 3.84
CA TYR A 119 19.47 7.65 4.41
C TYR A 119 20.61 6.88 5.12
N ASN A 120 20.26 5.85 5.89
CA ASN A 120 21.20 5.17 6.78
C ASN A 120 21.97 4.02 6.12
N LEU A 121 21.45 3.40 5.06
CA LEU A 121 22.09 2.27 4.39
C LEU A 121 22.64 2.68 3.02
N SER A 122 23.84 2.20 2.71
CA SER A 122 24.55 2.50 1.45
C SER A 122 23.93 1.79 0.23
N SER A 123 23.22 0.70 0.45
CA SER A 123 22.57 -0.08 -0.61
C SER A 123 21.28 -0.73 -0.13
N LEU A 124 20.33 -0.86 -1.04
CA LEU A 124 19.06 -1.57 -0.83
C LEU A 124 18.66 -2.26 -2.14
N SER A 125 18.09 -3.45 -2.03
CA SER A 125 17.51 -4.13 -3.20
C SER A 125 16.37 -3.32 -3.82
N THR A 126 16.34 -3.25 -5.14
CA THR A 126 15.34 -2.52 -5.92
C THR A 126 14.35 -3.43 -6.67
N ILE A 127 14.37 -4.74 -6.44
CA ILE A 127 13.49 -5.70 -7.12
C ILE A 127 12.01 -5.31 -7.05
N ASN A 128 11.55 -4.81 -5.89
CA ASN A 128 10.17 -4.35 -5.71
C ASN A 128 9.95 -2.90 -6.18
N GLY A 129 10.85 -2.38 -7.02
CA GLY A 129 10.83 -1.02 -7.54
C GLY A 129 11.26 0.02 -6.52
N VAL A 130 11.25 1.27 -6.95
CA VAL A 130 11.70 2.42 -6.17
C VAL A 130 10.85 2.66 -4.91
N VAL A 131 9.61 2.15 -4.89
CA VAL A 131 8.64 2.43 -3.80
C VAL A 131 8.86 1.56 -2.57
N ARG A 132 9.54 0.41 -2.70
CA ARG A 132 9.76 -0.55 -1.59
C ARG A 132 11.16 -1.15 -1.58
N PRO A 133 12.22 -0.33 -1.61
CA PRO A 133 13.58 -0.83 -1.66
C PRO A 133 13.89 -1.69 -0.43
N GLY A 134 14.43 -2.89 -0.65
CA GLY A 134 14.86 -3.81 0.39
C GLY A 134 13.75 -4.47 1.23
N ILE A 135 12.49 -4.07 1.09
CA ILE A 135 11.39 -4.55 1.96
C ILE A 135 10.88 -5.91 1.51
N VAL A 136 11.11 -6.93 2.30
CA VAL A 136 10.67 -8.32 2.08
C VAL A 136 9.45 -8.72 2.93
N HIS A 137 9.22 -8.03 4.04
CA HIS A 137 8.02 -8.17 4.88
C HIS A 137 7.74 -6.85 5.61
N ARG A 138 6.64 -6.80 6.35
CA ARG A 138 6.28 -5.58 7.09
C ARG A 138 5.78 -5.90 8.49
N LEU A 139 5.91 -4.91 9.36
CA LEU A 139 5.20 -4.79 10.63
C LEU A 139 4.19 -3.65 10.53
N ASP A 140 3.11 -3.73 11.27
CA ASP A 140 2.14 -2.64 11.33
C ASP A 140 2.72 -1.42 12.05
N LYS A 141 2.09 -0.26 11.87
CA LYS A 141 2.55 1.01 12.43
C LYS A 141 2.87 0.91 13.92
N ASP A 142 1.93 0.37 14.69
CA ASP A 142 2.00 0.32 16.14
C ASP A 142 2.65 -0.96 16.70
N THR A 143 3.12 -1.84 15.81
CA THR A 143 3.93 -2.99 16.16
C THR A 143 5.40 -2.61 16.13
N SER A 144 6.11 -2.76 17.23
CA SER A 144 7.58 -2.65 17.30
C SER A 144 8.24 -4.01 17.11
N GLY A 145 9.55 -4.00 16.84
CA GLY A 145 10.36 -5.21 16.80
C GLY A 145 11.18 -5.38 15.52
N LEU A 146 11.78 -6.55 15.37
CA LEU A 146 12.78 -6.83 14.36
C LEU A 146 12.14 -6.96 12.96
N LEU A 147 12.76 -6.25 12.03
CA LEU A 147 12.42 -6.30 10.61
C LEU A 147 13.70 -6.48 9.80
N VAL A 148 13.75 -7.52 8.95
CA VAL A 148 14.86 -7.77 8.05
C VAL A 148 14.64 -7.06 6.72
N VAL A 149 15.70 -6.42 6.22
CA VAL A 149 15.72 -5.77 4.90
C VAL A 149 16.86 -6.33 4.05
N ALA A 150 16.66 -6.40 2.75
CA ALA A 150 17.64 -6.88 1.79
C ALA A 150 18.46 -5.71 1.23
N LYS A 151 19.78 -5.80 1.25
CA LYS A 151 20.69 -4.81 0.70
C LYS A 151 20.98 -5.02 -0.78
N ASN A 152 20.77 -6.24 -1.29
CA ASN A 152 20.91 -6.58 -2.70
C ASN A 152 19.78 -7.51 -3.18
N ASP A 153 19.71 -7.71 -4.50
CA ASP A 153 18.61 -8.44 -5.15
C ASP A 153 18.66 -9.96 -4.92
N GLU A 154 19.83 -10.53 -4.68
CA GLU A 154 19.98 -11.95 -4.36
C GLU A 154 19.46 -12.26 -2.97
N ALA A 155 19.89 -11.49 -1.98
CA ALA A 155 19.36 -11.56 -0.62
C ALA A 155 17.84 -11.36 -0.59
N HIS A 156 17.32 -10.43 -1.39
CA HIS A 156 15.89 -10.17 -1.49
C HIS A 156 15.11 -11.42 -1.95
N LYS A 157 15.53 -12.07 -3.03
CA LYS A 157 14.90 -13.29 -3.55
C LYS A 157 14.96 -14.41 -2.52
N ASN A 158 16.11 -14.59 -1.86
CA ASN A 158 16.31 -15.62 -0.85
C ASN A 158 15.40 -15.40 0.36
N LEU A 159 15.36 -14.17 0.90
CA LEU A 159 14.49 -13.82 2.02
C LEU A 159 13.00 -13.97 1.67
N GLN A 160 12.57 -13.53 0.50
CA GLN A 160 11.19 -13.72 0.05
C GLN A 160 10.82 -15.21 -0.01
N SER A 161 11.69 -16.07 -0.55
CA SER A 161 11.48 -17.52 -0.60
C SER A 161 11.32 -18.12 0.80
N GLN A 162 12.20 -17.77 1.74
CA GLN A 162 12.16 -18.26 3.13
C GLN A 162 10.88 -17.79 3.86
N ILE A 163 10.47 -16.53 3.67
CA ILE A 163 9.25 -15.99 4.27
C ILE A 163 8.01 -16.68 3.69
N GLN A 164 7.98 -16.90 2.37
CA GLN A 164 6.87 -17.57 1.69
C GLN A 164 6.72 -19.02 2.12
N LYS A 165 7.84 -19.74 2.30
CA LYS A 165 7.88 -21.14 2.78
C LYS A 165 7.67 -21.25 4.29
N LYS A 166 7.61 -20.12 5.01
CA LYS A 166 7.56 -20.06 6.49
C LYS A 166 8.80 -20.65 7.18
N ASP A 167 9.94 -20.72 6.49
CA ASP A 167 11.22 -21.11 7.08
C ASP A 167 11.72 -20.02 8.03
N ALA A 168 11.58 -18.74 7.64
CA ALA A 168 11.79 -17.60 8.51
C ALA A 168 10.58 -17.44 9.44
N LYS A 169 10.72 -17.94 10.67
CA LYS A 169 9.66 -17.89 11.69
C LYS A 169 9.55 -16.51 12.33
N ARG A 170 8.33 -16.12 12.66
CA ARG A 170 8.03 -14.85 13.35
C ARG A 170 7.37 -15.14 14.67
N TYR A 171 7.89 -14.52 15.73
CA TYR A 171 7.37 -14.62 17.08
C TYR A 171 6.93 -13.24 17.54
N TYR A 172 5.78 -13.17 18.21
CA TYR A 172 5.22 -11.94 18.73
C TYR A 172 4.84 -12.09 20.18
N VAL A 173 4.97 -11.00 20.92
CA VAL A 173 4.41 -10.85 22.26
C VAL A 173 3.31 -9.79 22.19
N ALA A 174 2.13 -10.12 22.67
CA ALA A 174 0.99 -9.22 22.66
C ALA A 174 0.33 -9.16 24.04
N LEU A 175 -0.02 -7.94 24.47
CA LEU A 175 -0.90 -7.73 25.61
C LEU A 175 -2.35 -7.82 25.11
N LEU A 176 -3.15 -8.68 25.73
CA LEU A 176 -4.53 -8.91 25.37
C LEU A 176 -5.45 -8.35 26.44
N ASP A 177 -6.60 -7.82 26.02
CA ASP A 177 -7.69 -7.46 26.93
C ASP A 177 -8.59 -8.69 27.14
N GLY A 178 -8.54 -9.26 28.35
CA GLY A 178 -9.27 -10.46 28.72
C GLY A 178 -8.40 -11.73 28.83
N ASN A 179 -9.06 -12.87 29.02
CA ASN A 179 -8.41 -14.17 29.14
C ASN A 179 -8.49 -14.98 27.85
N VAL A 180 -7.36 -15.47 27.37
CA VAL A 180 -7.31 -16.47 26.29
C VAL A 180 -7.78 -17.81 26.86
N LYS A 181 -8.78 -18.41 26.23
CA LYS A 181 -9.38 -19.66 26.72
C LYS A 181 -8.64 -20.90 26.23
N GLU A 182 -7.93 -20.81 25.13
CA GLU A 182 -7.17 -21.90 24.48
C GLU A 182 -5.88 -21.35 23.88
N ASP A 183 -4.81 -22.15 23.88
CA ASP A 183 -3.59 -21.85 23.15
C ASP A 183 -3.88 -21.95 21.64
N ALA A 184 -3.47 -20.95 20.86
CA ALA A 184 -3.74 -20.85 19.43
C ALA A 184 -2.60 -21.46 18.60
#